data_95c3ff84738737aa1628b48ef12ce1e2
#
_entry.id   95c3ff84738737aa1628b48ef12ce1e2
#
_cell.length_a   1.000
_cell.length_b   1.000
_cell.length_c   1.000
_cell.angle_alpha   90.00
_cell.angle_beta   90.00
_cell.angle_gamma   90.00
#
_symmetry.space_group_name_H-M   'P 1'
#
loop_
_entity.id
_entity.type
_entity.pdbx_description
1 polymer ?
#
loop_
_entity_poly.entity_id
_entity_poly.type
_entity_poly.pdbx_seq_one_letter_code
_entity_poly.pdbx_strand_id
1 'polypeptide(L)'
;MLIPDFLPDLLAVIWFVLCWVGYTRYSHWKGLSTPCLSSVLHLYRQDWMRRLLLRDNRIADASVIGNLERNASFFASSTLIILAGILTVLGSSDRAVSLLADLPMVVQVTQSVSELKLLCLAIVFVYAFFTFSWCMRQYNFAAVLVGSAPMAGERNVTDLERQAFATRAARVISMAANTFNFGLRAYYFGMATLAWFIN
;
A
#
# COMPACT_ATOMS: atom_id res chain seq x y z
N MET A 1 7.67 19.53 -34.97
CA MET A 1 6.21 19.55 -34.90
C MET A 1 5.75 18.35 -34.05
N LEU A 2 6.31 18.22 -32.84
CA LEU A 2 6.15 17.07 -31.93
C LEU A 2 5.31 17.38 -30.66
N ILE A 3 4.81 18.62 -30.55
CA ILE A 3 4.13 19.10 -29.35
C ILE A 3 2.62 18.76 -29.32
N PRO A 4 1.89 18.66 -30.43
CA PRO A 4 0.45 18.39 -30.34
C PRO A 4 0.10 16.96 -29.93
N ASP A 5 0.88 15.95 -30.31
CA ASP A 5 0.52 14.54 -30.07
C ASP A 5 0.85 14.08 -28.65
N PHE A 6 1.81 14.74 -28.00
CA PHE A 6 2.22 14.41 -26.63
C PHE A 6 1.41 15.14 -25.54
N LEU A 7 0.68 16.19 -25.91
CA LEU A 7 -0.07 17.03 -24.99
C LEU A 7 -1.21 16.28 -24.27
N PRO A 8 -2.03 15.46 -24.94
CA PRO A 8 -3.10 14.71 -24.29
C PRO A 8 -2.56 13.72 -23.24
N ASP A 9 -1.48 13.01 -23.58
CA ASP A 9 -0.88 12.03 -22.66
C ASP A 9 -0.25 12.71 -21.44
N LEU A 10 0.41 13.85 -21.62
CA LEU A 10 0.94 14.66 -20.52
C LEU A 10 -0.18 15.16 -19.60
N LEU A 11 -1.28 15.64 -20.17
CA LEU A 11 -2.46 16.05 -19.40
C LEU A 11 -3.07 14.86 -18.64
N ALA A 12 -3.14 13.69 -19.25
CA ALA A 12 -3.61 12.47 -18.60
C ALA A 12 -2.75 12.07 -17.39
N VAL A 13 -1.41 12.13 -17.52
CA VAL A 13 -0.49 11.88 -16.40
C VAL A 13 -0.68 12.90 -15.29
N ILE A 14 -0.75 14.19 -15.63
CA ILE A 14 -0.97 15.25 -14.63
C ILE A 14 -2.31 15.03 -13.92
N TRP A 15 -3.36 14.74 -14.66
CA TRP A 15 -4.70 14.46 -14.10
C TRP A 15 -4.66 13.23 -13.18
N PHE A 16 -4.00 12.16 -13.60
CA PHE A 16 -3.82 10.96 -12.79
C PHE A 16 -3.14 11.26 -11.45
N VAL A 17 -2.01 12.01 -11.48
CA VAL A 17 -1.28 12.40 -10.28
C VAL A 17 -2.13 13.30 -9.38
N LEU A 18 -2.85 14.26 -9.94
CA LEU A 18 -3.76 15.13 -9.20
C LEU A 18 -4.88 14.33 -8.52
N CYS A 19 -5.49 13.38 -9.22
CA CYS A 19 -6.52 12.51 -8.66
C CYS A 19 -5.95 11.65 -7.52
N TRP A 20 -4.78 11.04 -7.70
CA TRP A 20 -4.16 10.18 -6.71
C TRP A 20 -3.76 10.96 -5.44
N VAL A 21 -3.02 12.05 -5.61
CA VAL A 21 -2.60 12.91 -4.50
C VAL A 21 -3.81 13.57 -3.84
N GLY A 22 -4.73 14.10 -4.64
CA GLY A 22 -5.96 14.74 -4.17
C GLY A 22 -6.83 13.78 -3.35
N TYR A 23 -7.07 12.56 -3.85
CA TYR A 23 -7.81 11.53 -3.12
C TYR A 23 -7.10 11.14 -1.81
N THR A 24 -5.79 10.98 -1.86
CA THR A 24 -5.01 10.61 -0.66
C THR A 24 -5.09 11.71 0.40
N ARG A 25 -4.96 12.98 0.01
CA ARG A 25 -5.10 14.14 0.91
C ARG A 25 -6.52 14.29 1.44
N TYR A 26 -7.52 14.19 0.57
CA TYR A 26 -8.93 14.27 0.94
C TYR A 26 -9.32 13.17 1.93
N SER A 27 -8.94 11.92 1.64
CA SER A 27 -9.21 10.79 2.53
C SER A 27 -8.55 10.94 3.91
N HIS A 28 -7.34 11.49 3.95
CA HIS A 28 -6.66 11.78 5.22
C HIS A 28 -7.38 12.89 6.00
N TRP A 29 -7.70 14.00 5.34
CA TRP A 29 -8.38 15.14 5.96
C TRP A 29 -9.79 14.76 6.44
N LYS A 30 -10.56 14.06 5.62
CA LYS A 30 -11.91 13.60 5.97
C LYS A 30 -11.90 12.61 7.14
N GLY A 31 -10.88 11.76 7.22
CA GLY A 31 -10.69 10.81 8.32
C GLY A 31 -10.41 11.45 9.67
N LEU A 32 -9.97 12.74 9.71
CA LEU A 32 -9.78 13.50 10.94
C LEU A 32 -11.10 14.11 11.45
N SER A 33 -12.04 14.42 10.56
CA SER A 33 -13.28 15.13 10.87
C SER A 33 -14.51 14.24 11.04
N THR A 34 -14.49 13.03 10.47
CA THR A 34 -15.62 12.08 10.52
C THR A 34 -15.16 10.72 11.00
N PRO A 35 -15.94 10.01 11.85
CA PRO A 35 -15.66 8.62 12.20
C PRO A 35 -15.58 7.78 10.93
N CYS A 36 -14.38 7.28 10.62
CA CYS A 36 -14.15 6.38 9.51
C CYS A 36 -13.63 5.05 10.03
N LEU A 37 -13.65 4.01 9.21
CA LEU A 37 -13.18 2.68 9.59
C LEU A 37 -11.77 2.71 10.20
N SER A 38 -10.88 3.54 9.66
CA SER A 38 -9.51 3.69 10.16
C SER A 38 -9.45 4.27 11.57
N SER A 39 -10.27 5.29 11.89
CA SER A 39 -10.32 5.90 13.22
C SER A 39 -10.94 4.95 14.26
N VAL A 40 -12.01 4.25 13.88
CA VAL A 40 -12.64 3.24 14.74
C VAL A 40 -11.65 2.09 15.02
N LEU A 41 -10.99 1.56 14.01
CA LEU A 41 -10.00 0.50 14.19
C LEU A 41 -8.78 0.97 15.01
N HIS A 42 -8.44 2.25 14.98
CA HIS A 42 -7.38 2.79 15.84
C HIS A 42 -7.73 2.63 17.33
N LEU A 43 -8.98 2.92 17.73
CA LEU A 43 -9.46 2.73 19.10
C LEU A 43 -9.42 1.25 19.50
N TYR A 44 -9.90 0.34 18.62
CA TYR A 44 -9.82 -1.09 18.89
C TYR A 44 -8.40 -1.62 19.02
N ARG A 45 -7.43 -1.08 18.27
CA ARG A 45 -6.01 -1.43 18.43
C ARG A 45 -5.46 -0.95 19.78
N GLN A 46 -5.88 0.21 20.27
CA GLN A 46 -5.50 0.68 21.60
C GLN A 46 -6.06 -0.25 22.69
N ASP A 47 -7.34 -0.63 22.60
CA ASP A 47 -7.95 -1.56 23.53
C ASP A 47 -7.32 -2.95 23.45
N TRP A 48 -6.99 -3.41 22.24
CA TRP A 48 -6.30 -4.67 22.04
C TRP A 48 -4.94 -4.68 22.76
N MET A 49 -4.12 -3.63 22.62
CA MET A 49 -2.83 -3.54 23.28
C MET A 49 -2.97 -3.41 24.80
N ARG A 50 -3.97 -2.74 25.32
CA ARG A 50 -4.26 -2.71 26.77
C ARG A 50 -4.62 -4.10 27.29
N ARG A 51 -5.51 -4.81 26.60
CA ARG A 51 -5.93 -6.18 26.97
C ARG A 51 -4.79 -7.20 26.83
N LEU A 52 -3.88 -7.02 25.88
CA LEU A 52 -2.69 -7.84 25.70
C LEU A 52 -1.83 -7.85 26.96
N LEU A 53 -1.67 -6.72 27.62
CA LEU A 53 -0.88 -6.59 28.85
C LEU A 53 -1.49 -7.33 30.05
N LEU A 54 -2.79 -7.68 29.99
CA LEU A 54 -3.50 -8.43 31.02
C LEU A 54 -3.49 -9.95 30.76
N ARG A 55 -2.93 -10.40 29.63
CA ARG A 55 -2.91 -11.82 29.26
C ARG A 55 -1.53 -12.44 29.53
N ASP A 56 -1.56 -13.65 30.08
CA ASP A 56 -0.35 -14.45 30.24
C ASP A 56 0.02 -15.14 28.91
N ASN A 57 -0.99 -15.58 28.15
CA ASN A 57 -0.78 -16.23 26.85
C ASN A 57 -1.07 -15.23 25.70
N ARG A 58 -0.04 -15.01 24.88
CA ARG A 58 -0.05 -14.06 23.75
C ARG A 58 0.07 -14.73 22.38
N ILE A 59 -0.10 -16.04 22.29
CA ILE A 59 0.02 -16.80 21.04
C ILE A 59 -0.98 -16.30 20.01
N ALA A 60 -2.23 -16.04 20.44
CA ALA A 60 -3.27 -15.50 19.55
C ALA A 60 -2.89 -14.09 19.03
N ASP A 61 -2.34 -13.24 19.89
CA ASP A 61 -1.94 -11.88 19.54
C ASP A 61 -0.77 -11.89 18.53
N ALA A 62 0.22 -12.73 18.74
CA ALA A 62 1.32 -12.94 17.81
C ALA A 62 0.84 -13.52 16.46
N SER A 63 -0.12 -14.46 16.49
CA SER A 63 -0.72 -15.03 15.29
C SER A 63 -1.47 -13.98 14.46
N VAL A 64 -2.21 -13.07 15.09
CA VAL A 64 -2.88 -11.96 14.39
C VAL A 64 -1.87 -11.06 13.69
N ILE A 65 -0.78 -10.66 14.38
CA ILE A 65 0.26 -9.83 13.76
C ILE A 65 0.92 -10.56 12.60
N GLY A 66 1.26 -11.85 12.77
CA GLY A 66 1.82 -12.66 11.69
C GLY A 66 0.87 -12.83 10.50
N ASN A 67 -0.45 -12.85 10.70
CA ASN A 67 -1.42 -12.84 9.61
C ASN A 67 -1.41 -11.50 8.85
N LEU A 68 -1.34 -10.38 9.56
CA LEU A 68 -1.27 -9.05 8.95
C LEU A 68 0.03 -8.86 8.17
N GLU A 69 1.15 -9.36 8.70
CA GLU A 69 2.44 -9.35 8.02
C GLU A 69 2.42 -10.20 6.75
N ARG A 70 1.87 -11.42 6.80
CA ARG A 70 1.72 -12.30 5.63
C ARG A 70 0.87 -11.67 4.53
N ASN A 71 -0.19 -10.95 4.88
CA ASN A 71 -0.99 -10.21 3.90
C ASN A 71 -0.14 -9.14 3.20
N ALA A 72 0.66 -8.38 3.94
CA ALA A 72 1.55 -7.39 3.34
C ALA A 72 2.62 -8.03 2.45
N SER A 73 3.20 -9.16 2.88
CA SER A 73 4.17 -9.96 2.12
C SER A 73 3.57 -10.50 0.82
N PHE A 74 2.34 -11.00 0.86
CA PHE A 74 1.62 -11.46 -0.34
C PHE A 74 1.51 -10.36 -1.39
N PHE A 75 1.08 -9.16 -0.99
CA PHE A 75 0.98 -8.02 -1.91
C PHE A 75 2.34 -7.56 -2.41
N ALA A 76 3.38 -7.53 -1.56
CA ALA A 76 4.74 -7.20 -1.98
C ALA A 76 5.24 -8.19 -3.05
N SER A 77 5.08 -9.50 -2.83
CA SER A 77 5.50 -10.54 -3.77
C SER A 77 4.70 -10.48 -5.08
N SER A 78 3.37 -10.28 -4.99
CA SER A 78 2.52 -10.12 -6.18
C SER A 78 2.93 -8.89 -6.99
N THR A 79 3.34 -7.81 -6.33
CA THR A 79 3.83 -6.58 -7.00
C THR A 79 5.10 -6.86 -7.81
N LEU A 80 6.03 -7.68 -7.31
CA LEU A 80 7.22 -8.07 -8.06
C LEU A 80 6.89 -8.86 -9.33
N ILE A 81 5.90 -9.74 -9.26
CA ILE A 81 5.44 -10.51 -10.44
C ILE A 81 4.85 -9.57 -11.49
N ILE A 82 4.02 -8.61 -11.07
CA ILE A 82 3.44 -7.60 -11.96
C ILE A 82 4.55 -6.75 -12.59
N LEU A 83 5.50 -6.28 -11.80
CA LEU A 83 6.65 -5.51 -12.28
C LEU A 83 7.49 -6.30 -13.29
N ALA A 84 7.77 -7.57 -13.02
CA ALA A 84 8.49 -8.42 -13.96
C ALA A 84 7.73 -8.53 -15.30
N GLY A 85 6.41 -8.69 -15.27
CA GLY A 85 5.56 -8.69 -16.47
C GLY A 85 5.65 -7.37 -17.22
N ILE A 86 5.52 -6.22 -16.56
CA ILE A 86 5.62 -4.89 -17.18
C ILE A 86 6.99 -4.68 -17.82
N LEU A 87 8.08 -5.03 -17.10
CA LEU A 87 9.44 -4.89 -17.60
C LEU A 87 9.71 -5.82 -18.80
N THR A 88 9.13 -7.02 -18.80
CA THR A 88 9.22 -7.94 -19.94
C THR A 88 8.57 -7.34 -21.19
N VAL A 89 7.38 -6.74 -21.04
CA VAL A 89 6.68 -6.06 -22.14
C VAL A 89 7.48 -4.85 -22.62
N LEU A 90 8.03 -4.03 -21.72
CA LEU A 90 8.90 -2.91 -22.05
C LEU A 90 10.18 -3.33 -22.79
N GLY A 91 10.79 -4.44 -22.39
CA GLY A 91 12.03 -4.94 -23.00
C GLY A 91 11.82 -5.65 -24.36
N SER A 92 10.57 -6.01 -24.70
CA SER A 92 10.20 -6.67 -25.96
C SER A 92 9.27 -5.81 -26.82
N SER A 93 9.50 -4.48 -26.81
CA SER A 93 8.58 -3.48 -27.36
C SER A 93 8.09 -3.77 -28.79
N ASP A 94 8.96 -4.24 -29.69
CA ASP A 94 8.59 -4.55 -31.07
C ASP A 94 7.56 -5.71 -31.20
N ARG A 95 7.72 -6.76 -30.37
CA ARG A 95 6.79 -7.89 -30.33
C ARG A 95 5.52 -7.58 -29.52
N ALA A 96 5.65 -6.83 -28.45
CA ALA A 96 4.52 -6.47 -27.61
C ALA A 96 3.56 -5.52 -28.32
N VAL A 97 4.08 -4.54 -29.07
CA VAL A 97 3.26 -3.62 -29.89
C VAL A 97 2.52 -4.40 -30.97
N SER A 98 3.16 -5.38 -31.63
CA SER A 98 2.47 -6.20 -32.65
C SER A 98 1.36 -7.08 -32.05
N LEU A 99 1.56 -7.67 -30.88
CA LEU A 99 0.55 -8.49 -30.19
C LEU A 99 -0.62 -7.64 -29.64
N LEU A 100 -0.35 -6.42 -29.21
CA LEU A 100 -1.38 -5.48 -28.75
C LEU A 100 -2.15 -4.88 -29.94
N ALA A 101 -1.50 -4.66 -31.07
CA ALA A 101 -2.13 -4.16 -32.30
C ALA A 101 -3.16 -5.15 -32.90
N ASP A 102 -3.00 -6.46 -32.62
CA ASP A 102 -3.93 -7.51 -33.05
C ASP A 102 -5.20 -7.58 -32.15
N LEU A 103 -5.25 -6.85 -31.04
CA LEU A 103 -6.44 -6.81 -30.17
C LEU A 103 -7.47 -5.78 -30.71
N PRO A 104 -8.73 -6.17 -30.97
CA PRO A 104 -9.72 -5.31 -31.64
C PRO A 104 -10.19 -4.10 -30.81
N MET A 105 -9.69 -3.92 -29.58
CA MET A 105 -10.07 -2.83 -28.67
C MET A 105 -8.92 -1.86 -28.35
N VAL A 106 -7.73 -2.08 -28.89
CA VAL A 106 -6.57 -1.22 -28.60
C VAL A 106 -6.38 -0.21 -29.71
N VAL A 107 -6.40 1.08 -29.36
CA VAL A 107 -6.09 2.16 -30.29
C VAL A 107 -4.65 2.05 -30.75
N GLN A 108 -4.38 2.16 -32.06
CA GLN A 108 -3.02 2.18 -32.58
C GLN A 108 -2.30 3.44 -32.07
N VAL A 109 -1.48 3.25 -31.05
CA VAL A 109 -0.70 4.31 -30.41
C VAL A 109 0.75 4.18 -30.86
N THR A 110 1.43 5.29 -31.04
CA THR A 110 2.86 5.31 -31.33
C THR A 110 3.63 4.53 -30.25
N GLN A 111 4.63 3.74 -30.64
CA GLN A 111 5.44 2.93 -29.74
C GLN A 111 5.91 3.72 -28.49
N SER A 112 6.43 4.94 -28.68
CA SER A 112 6.91 5.80 -27.61
C SER A 112 5.84 6.15 -26.58
N VAL A 113 4.58 6.33 -26.99
CA VAL A 113 3.46 6.61 -26.07
C VAL A 113 3.09 5.36 -25.27
N SER A 114 3.10 4.19 -25.91
CA SER A 114 2.87 2.91 -25.21
C SER A 114 3.95 2.62 -24.17
N GLU A 115 5.19 2.87 -24.51
CA GLU A 115 6.34 2.74 -23.57
C GLU A 115 6.20 3.71 -22.38
N LEU A 116 5.77 4.95 -22.62
CA LEU A 116 5.52 5.93 -21.56
C LEU A 116 4.40 5.46 -20.62
N LYS A 117 3.30 4.95 -21.16
CA LYS A 117 2.18 4.41 -20.36
C LYS A 117 2.64 3.25 -19.49
N LEU A 118 3.41 2.31 -20.05
CA LEU A 118 3.98 1.18 -19.30
C LEU A 118 4.98 1.64 -18.24
N LEU A 119 5.80 2.64 -18.54
CA LEU A 119 6.74 3.22 -17.57
C LEU A 119 5.99 3.88 -16.40
N CYS A 120 4.93 4.65 -16.67
CA CYS A 120 4.08 5.22 -15.63
C CYS A 120 3.48 4.12 -14.74
N LEU A 121 2.99 3.05 -15.35
CA LEU A 121 2.45 1.91 -14.63
C LEU A 121 3.53 1.22 -13.77
N ALA A 122 4.72 1.03 -14.31
CA ALA A 122 5.87 0.48 -13.57
C ALA A 122 6.20 1.33 -12.33
N ILE A 123 6.25 2.65 -12.45
CA ILE A 123 6.51 3.57 -11.34
C ILE A 123 5.47 3.42 -10.23
N VAL A 124 4.18 3.30 -10.58
CA VAL A 124 3.10 3.06 -9.62
C VAL A 124 3.30 1.75 -8.86
N PHE A 125 3.67 0.67 -9.55
CA PHE A 125 3.91 -0.62 -8.91
C PHE A 125 5.23 -0.67 -8.14
N VAL A 126 6.28 0.05 -8.55
CA VAL A 126 7.49 0.25 -7.73
C VAL A 126 7.15 0.93 -6.41
N TYR A 127 6.34 1.99 -6.45
CA TYR A 127 5.86 2.64 -5.23
C TYR A 127 5.04 1.67 -4.35
N ALA A 128 4.14 0.88 -4.95
CA ALA A 128 3.36 -0.14 -4.23
C ALA A 128 4.26 -1.17 -3.55
N PHE A 129 5.27 -1.68 -4.25
CA PHE A 129 6.24 -2.64 -3.71
C PHE A 129 6.95 -2.10 -2.47
N PHE A 130 7.53 -0.91 -2.54
CA PHE A 130 8.19 -0.31 -1.39
C PHE A 130 7.23 -0.02 -0.24
N THR A 131 6.00 0.37 -0.54
CA THR A 131 4.97 0.62 0.46
C THR A 131 4.58 -0.66 1.19
N PHE A 132 4.34 -1.78 0.51
CA PHE A 132 4.04 -3.05 1.15
C PHE A 132 5.25 -3.64 1.89
N SER A 133 6.45 -3.51 1.35
CA SER A 133 7.70 -3.91 2.02
C SER A 133 7.91 -3.13 3.33
N TRP A 134 7.64 -1.84 3.31
CA TRP A 134 7.68 -1.01 4.51
C TRP A 134 6.60 -1.37 5.52
N CYS A 135 5.38 -1.67 5.05
CA CYS A 135 4.29 -2.17 5.89
C CYS A 135 4.66 -3.47 6.61
N MET A 136 5.22 -4.43 5.87
CA MET A 136 5.71 -5.70 6.42
C MET A 136 6.75 -5.45 7.52
N ARG A 137 7.73 -4.56 7.27
CA ARG A 137 8.73 -4.19 8.28
C ARG A 137 8.10 -3.57 9.55
N GLN A 138 7.06 -2.77 9.41
CA GLN A 138 6.33 -2.20 10.54
C GLN A 138 5.59 -3.27 11.34
N TYR A 139 5.00 -4.30 10.70
CA TYR A 139 4.41 -5.43 11.41
C TYR A 139 5.47 -6.28 12.14
N ASN A 140 6.67 -6.45 11.57
CA ASN A 140 7.78 -7.08 12.25
C ASN A 140 8.18 -6.30 13.52
N PHE A 141 8.21 -4.97 13.48
CA PHE A 141 8.42 -4.16 14.69
C PHE A 141 7.28 -4.35 15.71
N ALA A 142 6.04 -4.44 15.25
CA ALA A 142 4.90 -4.73 16.13
C ALA A 142 5.02 -6.12 16.78
N ALA A 143 5.51 -7.13 16.08
CA ALA A 143 5.76 -8.47 16.63
C ALA A 143 6.80 -8.42 17.76
N VAL A 144 7.90 -7.66 17.56
CA VAL A 144 8.90 -7.44 18.62
C VAL A 144 8.29 -6.74 19.83
N LEU A 145 7.45 -5.72 19.62
CA LEU A 145 6.75 -5.03 20.70
C LEU A 145 5.84 -5.98 21.48
N VAL A 146 5.08 -6.85 20.82
CA VAL A 146 4.23 -7.85 21.48
C VAL A 146 5.08 -8.84 22.31
N GLY A 147 6.23 -9.27 21.78
CA GLY A 147 7.15 -10.15 22.49
C GLY A 147 7.81 -9.50 23.72
N SER A 148 8.09 -8.19 23.65
CA SER A 148 8.72 -7.42 24.73
C SER A 148 7.72 -6.78 25.71
N ALA A 149 6.41 -7.03 25.54
CA ALA A 149 5.39 -6.42 26.38
C ALA A 149 5.47 -6.90 27.82
N PRO A 150 5.39 -6.00 28.83
CA PRO A 150 5.45 -6.38 30.25
C PRO A 150 4.37 -7.39 30.62
N MET A 151 4.70 -8.32 31.50
CA MET A 151 3.76 -9.34 31.98
C MET A 151 2.76 -8.76 32.98
N ALA A 152 1.60 -9.37 33.12
CA ALA A 152 0.54 -8.91 34.02
C ALA A 152 1.01 -8.82 35.48
N GLY A 153 1.83 -9.78 35.92
CA GLY A 153 2.37 -9.88 37.30
C GLY A 153 3.70 -9.17 37.52
N GLU A 154 4.25 -8.45 36.56
CA GLU A 154 5.58 -7.81 36.68
C GLU A 154 5.51 -6.60 37.60
N ARG A 155 6.17 -6.73 38.80
CA ARG A 155 6.06 -5.73 39.87
C ARG A 155 6.84 -4.44 39.64
N ASN A 156 7.84 -4.48 38.75
CA ASN A 156 8.74 -3.34 38.49
C ASN A 156 8.19 -2.39 37.39
N VAL A 157 6.99 -2.62 36.89
CA VAL A 157 6.37 -1.81 35.83
C VAL A 157 5.13 -1.14 36.38
N THR A 158 5.14 0.19 36.36
CA THR A 158 4.01 1.02 36.80
C THR A 158 2.84 0.98 35.81
N ASP A 159 1.63 1.30 36.28
CA ASP A 159 0.45 1.39 35.41
C ASP A 159 0.61 2.45 34.33
N LEU A 160 1.33 3.53 34.62
CA LEU A 160 1.64 4.59 33.67
C LEU A 160 2.52 4.05 32.52
N GLU A 161 3.54 3.28 32.84
CA GLU A 161 4.43 2.65 31.87
C GLU A 161 3.68 1.63 31.01
N ARG A 162 2.78 0.83 31.60
CA ARG A 162 1.90 -0.11 30.89
C ARG A 162 1.00 0.62 29.89
N GLN A 163 0.37 1.71 30.31
CA GLN A 163 -0.49 2.52 29.44
C GLN A 163 0.30 3.18 28.31
N ALA A 164 1.49 3.73 28.62
CA ALA A 164 2.38 4.31 27.64
C ALA A 164 2.83 3.26 26.60
N PHE A 165 3.18 2.04 27.05
CA PHE A 165 3.54 0.93 26.19
C PHE A 165 2.38 0.57 25.25
N ALA A 166 1.18 0.35 25.78
CA ALA A 166 -0.01 0.00 25.00
C ALA A 166 -0.29 1.05 23.92
N THR A 167 -0.18 2.35 24.25
CA THR A 167 -0.40 3.44 23.32
C THR A 167 0.65 3.46 22.20
N ARG A 168 1.93 3.25 22.53
CA ARG A 168 3.02 3.20 21.54
C ARG A 168 2.87 1.99 20.62
N ALA A 169 2.60 0.81 21.16
CA ALA A 169 2.41 -0.43 20.38
C ALA A 169 1.20 -0.30 19.43
N ALA A 170 0.07 0.22 19.91
CA ALA A 170 -1.11 0.48 19.09
C ALA A 170 -0.81 1.48 17.95
N ARG A 171 0.04 2.49 18.22
CA ARG A 171 0.46 3.46 17.19
C ARG A 171 1.25 2.77 16.08
N VAL A 172 2.22 1.90 16.40
CA VAL A 172 3.02 1.17 15.41
C VAL A 172 2.12 0.30 14.53
N ILE A 173 1.19 -0.46 15.12
CA ILE A 173 0.23 -1.28 14.36
C ILE A 173 -0.67 -0.40 13.48
N SER A 174 -1.08 0.77 13.97
CA SER A 174 -1.91 1.69 13.18
C SER A 174 -1.12 2.31 12.02
N MET A 175 0.16 2.61 12.21
CA MET A 175 1.04 3.05 11.11
C MET A 175 1.16 1.97 10.04
N ALA A 176 1.40 0.71 10.42
CA ALA A 176 1.46 -0.41 9.49
C ALA A 176 0.16 -0.56 8.69
N ALA A 177 -1.00 -0.50 9.35
CA ALA A 177 -2.29 -0.60 8.68
C ALA A 177 -2.54 0.58 7.71
N ASN A 178 -2.14 1.79 8.06
CA ASN A 178 -2.24 2.95 7.16
C ASN A 178 -1.31 2.80 5.95
N THR A 179 -0.08 2.31 6.17
CA THR A 179 0.87 2.02 5.09
C THR A 179 0.30 0.97 4.14
N PHE A 180 -0.32 -0.10 4.66
CA PHE A 180 -1.01 -1.11 3.85
C PHE A 180 -2.07 -0.48 2.94
N ASN A 181 -2.91 0.41 3.50
CA ASN A 181 -3.93 1.12 2.73
C ASN A 181 -3.34 2.02 1.64
N PHE A 182 -2.15 2.61 1.85
CA PHE A 182 -1.47 3.36 0.78
C PHE A 182 -1.04 2.44 -0.37
N GLY A 183 -0.54 1.23 -0.07
CA GLY A 183 -0.23 0.22 -1.06
C GLY A 183 -1.47 -0.21 -1.86
N LEU A 184 -2.60 -0.48 -1.20
CA LEU A 184 -3.86 -0.82 -1.86
C LEU A 184 -4.35 0.31 -2.77
N ARG A 185 -4.22 1.56 -2.36
CA ARG A 185 -4.57 2.72 -3.22
C ARG A 185 -3.71 2.75 -4.49
N ALA A 186 -2.40 2.48 -4.36
CA ALA A 186 -1.54 2.38 -5.54
C ALA A 186 -2.02 1.30 -6.50
N TYR A 187 -2.48 0.14 -6.01
CA TYR A 187 -3.08 -0.91 -6.83
C TYR A 187 -4.34 -0.43 -7.55
N TYR A 188 -5.27 0.22 -6.84
CA TYR A 188 -6.50 0.73 -7.47
C TYR A 188 -6.21 1.78 -8.54
N PHE A 189 -5.29 2.70 -8.28
CA PHE A 189 -4.86 3.68 -9.28
C PHE A 189 -4.06 3.03 -10.42
N GLY A 190 -3.21 2.04 -10.13
CA GLY A 190 -2.53 1.24 -11.14
C GLY A 190 -3.51 0.51 -12.07
N MET A 191 -4.58 -0.07 -11.52
CA MET A 191 -5.64 -0.67 -12.33
C MET A 191 -6.42 0.35 -13.15
N ALA A 192 -6.66 1.55 -12.60
CA ALA A 192 -7.31 2.63 -13.34
C ALA A 192 -6.48 3.09 -14.55
N THR A 193 -5.13 3.04 -14.47
CA THR A 193 -4.29 3.36 -15.63
C THR A 193 -4.43 2.37 -16.78
N LEU A 194 -4.91 1.13 -16.53
CA LEU A 194 -5.18 0.17 -17.61
C LEU A 194 -6.27 0.67 -18.54
N ALA A 195 -7.25 1.45 -18.04
CA ALA A 195 -8.27 2.08 -18.89
C ALA A 195 -7.65 3.05 -19.92
N TRP A 196 -6.49 3.64 -19.62
CA TRP A 196 -5.77 4.53 -20.55
C TRP A 196 -5.20 3.78 -21.77
N PHE A 197 -5.10 2.45 -21.73
CA PHE A 197 -4.69 1.64 -22.88
C PHE A 197 -5.86 1.31 -23.82
N ILE A 198 -7.10 1.46 -23.36
CA ILE A 198 -8.31 1.09 -24.10
C ILE A 198 -8.83 2.27 -24.94
N ASN A 199 -8.43 3.51 -24.61
CA ASN A 199 -8.93 4.72 -25.28
C ASN A 199 -7.83 5.79 -25.40
#